data_e3e4ca865f9e58abe77ae01d137fadfa
#
_entry.id   e3e4ca865f9e58abe77ae01d137fadfa
#
_cell.length_a   1.000
_cell.length_b   1.000
_cell.length_c   1.000
_cell.angle_alpha   90.00
_cell.angle_beta   90.00
_cell.angle_gamma   90.00
#
_symmetry.space_group_name_H-M   'P 1'
#
loop_
_entity.id
_entity.type
_entity.pdbx_description
1 polymer ?
#
loop_
_entity_poly.entity_id
_entity_poly.type
_entity_poly.pdbx_seq_one_letter_code
_entity_poly.pdbx_strand_id
1 'polypeptide(L)'
;MANKIYDEAAYLEKLRQLSLELKELAVCRVKQEYLDARGVPDGSVIFNRPKKNYRKKNGEEKTYQYTCTFLYINQKPYYLSKKYPYPKKPAYGVDVNNPDNPDNRLILQSRLEIRMEIRSSIKYHKKLAQLYCNSLNGMKLKKMARIEYEAALEEAYEELRGSDEYREICALLDKQLGMEWEAILETTQDEQRNPFRNEIYNDRGERLRSKNEMIAAWCAHDCGLSYTLEPFYPESNLRADFGLVVGGKEVFVEISGLRTRANYEARLQEKQALAKKHGKALVIIDMTDYPGQNGEPYTRIYFAKLRHILQKIRLGLLENTIVTPY
;
A
#
# COMPACT_ATOMS: atom_id res chain seq x y z
N MET A 1 -42.50 -19.25 14.45
CA MET A 1 -41.44 -19.20 13.46
C MET A 1 -41.45 -17.82 12.85
N ALA A 2 -40.50 -16.98 13.15
CA ALA A 2 -40.39 -15.63 12.58
C ALA A 2 -40.07 -15.75 11.09
N ASN A 3 -40.97 -15.28 10.24
CA ASN A 3 -40.71 -15.12 8.81
C ASN A 3 -39.48 -14.18 8.69
N LYS A 4 -38.32 -14.72 8.33
CA LYS A 4 -37.18 -13.89 7.92
C LYS A 4 -37.61 -13.16 6.65
N ILE A 5 -37.99 -11.90 6.79
CA ILE A 5 -38.15 -10.98 5.67
C ILE A 5 -36.74 -10.87 5.05
N TYR A 6 -36.58 -11.45 3.88
CA TYR A 6 -35.34 -11.32 3.14
C TYR A 6 -35.26 -9.89 2.65
N ASP A 7 -34.27 -9.17 3.15
CA ASP A 7 -33.99 -7.80 2.76
C ASP A 7 -33.30 -7.82 1.38
N GLU A 8 -34.09 -7.57 0.34
CA GLU A 8 -33.62 -7.47 -1.04
C GLU A 8 -32.56 -6.38 -1.18
N ALA A 9 -32.68 -5.29 -0.44
CA ALA A 9 -31.70 -4.22 -0.42
C ALA A 9 -30.35 -4.71 0.13
N ALA A 10 -30.36 -5.52 1.19
CA ALA A 10 -29.15 -6.11 1.73
C ALA A 10 -28.50 -7.12 0.75
N TYR A 11 -29.32 -7.83 -0.03
CA TYR A 11 -28.80 -8.72 -1.08
C TYR A 11 -28.11 -7.92 -2.19
N LEU A 12 -28.77 -6.89 -2.71
CA LEU A 12 -28.23 -6.04 -3.77
C LEU A 12 -26.95 -5.32 -3.33
N GLU A 13 -26.88 -4.85 -2.10
CA GLU A 13 -25.66 -4.23 -1.57
C GLU A 13 -24.52 -5.25 -1.49
N LYS A 14 -24.77 -6.46 -1.03
CA LYS A 14 -23.73 -7.51 -1.02
C LYS A 14 -23.31 -7.94 -2.41
N LEU A 15 -24.24 -7.98 -3.37
CA LEU A 15 -23.92 -8.28 -4.77
C LEU A 15 -23.01 -7.19 -5.35
N ARG A 16 -23.32 -5.93 -5.07
CA ARG A 16 -22.46 -4.80 -5.45
C ARG A 16 -21.06 -4.89 -4.82
N GLN A 17 -20.96 -5.23 -3.54
CA GLN A 17 -19.68 -5.45 -2.87
C GLN A 17 -18.90 -6.61 -3.50
N LEU A 18 -19.57 -7.72 -3.80
CA LEU A 18 -18.92 -8.84 -4.51
C LEU A 18 -18.39 -8.40 -5.88
N SER A 19 -19.17 -7.68 -6.67
CA SER A 19 -18.75 -7.18 -7.98
C SER A 19 -17.51 -6.29 -7.87
N LEU A 20 -17.42 -5.41 -6.86
CA LEU A 20 -16.25 -4.58 -6.62
C LEU A 20 -15.00 -5.43 -6.29
N GLU A 21 -15.14 -6.42 -5.41
CA GLU A 21 -14.02 -7.28 -5.03
C GLU A 21 -13.54 -8.15 -6.21
N LEU A 22 -14.46 -8.62 -7.05
CA LEU A 22 -14.10 -9.37 -8.26
C LEU A 22 -13.38 -8.50 -9.28
N LYS A 23 -13.83 -7.24 -9.47
CA LYS A 23 -13.14 -6.28 -10.31
C LYS A 23 -11.71 -6.01 -9.82
N GLU A 24 -11.51 -5.78 -8.53
CA GLU A 24 -10.18 -5.59 -7.94
C GLU A 24 -9.28 -6.82 -8.13
N LEU A 25 -9.83 -8.03 -8.03
CA LEU A 25 -9.09 -9.26 -8.33
C LEU A 25 -8.71 -9.36 -9.80
N ALA A 26 -9.60 -8.98 -10.70
CA ALA A 26 -9.32 -8.92 -12.13
C ALA A 26 -8.17 -7.93 -12.43
N VAL A 27 -8.21 -6.74 -11.84
CA VAL A 27 -7.12 -5.75 -11.93
C VAL A 27 -5.79 -6.31 -11.41
N CYS A 28 -5.82 -6.98 -10.28
CA CYS A 28 -4.62 -7.62 -9.73
C CYS A 28 -4.05 -8.71 -10.65
N ARG A 29 -4.92 -9.50 -11.28
CA ARG A 29 -4.52 -10.53 -12.25
C ARG A 29 -3.86 -9.91 -13.48
N VAL A 30 -4.46 -8.86 -14.06
CA VAL A 30 -3.87 -8.12 -15.17
C VAL A 30 -2.48 -7.60 -14.80
N LYS A 31 -2.35 -6.96 -13.63
CA LYS A 31 -1.06 -6.46 -13.15
C LYS A 31 -0.03 -7.57 -12.98
N GLN A 32 -0.41 -8.73 -12.49
CA GLN A 32 0.48 -9.88 -12.32
C GLN A 32 0.95 -10.41 -13.67
N GLU A 33 0.04 -10.66 -14.60
CA GLU A 33 0.35 -11.14 -15.95
C GLU A 33 1.25 -10.15 -16.69
N TYR A 34 1.02 -8.84 -16.50
CA TYR A 34 1.86 -7.81 -17.08
C TYR A 34 3.29 -7.85 -16.56
N LEU A 35 3.48 -8.00 -15.24
CA LEU A 35 4.83 -8.15 -14.67
C LEU A 35 5.52 -9.43 -15.14
N ASP A 36 4.76 -10.53 -15.29
CA ASP A 36 5.28 -11.79 -15.83
C ASP A 36 5.75 -11.63 -17.29
N ALA A 37 4.94 -10.95 -18.12
CA ALA A 37 5.29 -10.65 -19.52
C ALA A 37 6.53 -9.75 -19.63
N ARG A 38 6.82 -8.92 -18.64
CA ARG A 38 8.03 -8.08 -18.56
C ARG A 38 9.22 -8.79 -17.93
N GLY A 39 9.11 -10.09 -17.64
CA GLY A 39 10.17 -10.90 -17.07
C GLY A 39 10.52 -10.54 -15.62
N VAL A 40 9.66 -9.83 -14.90
CA VAL A 40 9.89 -9.55 -13.46
C VAL A 40 9.86 -10.89 -12.72
N PRO A 41 10.94 -11.27 -12.03
CA PRO A 41 11.04 -12.59 -11.43
C PRO A 41 10.04 -12.79 -10.29
N ASP A 42 9.67 -14.04 -10.04
CA ASP A 42 8.96 -14.38 -8.83
C ASP A 42 9.89 -14.33 -7.63
N GLY A 43 9.48 -13.58 -6.61
CA GLY A 43 10.36 -13.39 -5.46
C GLY A 43 9.74 -12.56 -4.36
N SER A 44 10.56 -12.22 -3.39
CA SER A 44 10.19 -11.37 -2.26
C SER A 44 11.38 -10.58 -1.75
N VAL A 45 11.08 -9.45 -1.11
CA VAL A 45 12.06 -8.65 -0.38
C VAL A 45 11.94 -9.03 1.09
N ILE A 46 13.06 -9.40 1.71
CA ILE A 46 13.11 -9.78 3.12
C ILE A 46 14.10 -8.88 3.84
N PHE A 47 13.66 -8.39 4.96
CA PHE A 47 14.45 -7.54 5.85
C PHE A 47 14.76 -8.33 7.10
N ASN A 48 16.06 -8.55 7.33
CA ASN A 48 16.55 -9.18 8.55
C ASN A 48 17.22 -8.14 9.45
N ARG A 49 17.01 -8.27 10.75
CA ARG A 49 17.67 -7.46 11.78
C ARG A 49 18.59 -8.35 12.66
N PRO A 50 19.70 -8.85 12.11
CA PRO A 50 20.61 -9.62 12.94
C PRO A 50 21.20 -8.75 14.05
N LYS A 51 21.26 -9.33 15.25
CA LYS A 51 22.00 -8.77 16.37
C LYS A 51 23.44 -9.24 16.27
N LYS A 52 24.38 -8.31 16.37
CA LYS A 52 25.80 -8.61 16.42
C LYS A 52 26.39 -8.14 17.73
N ASN A 53 26.89 -9.09 18.51
CA ASN A 53 27.63 -8.79 19.71
C ASN A 53 29.10 -8.56 19.36
N TYR A 54 29.67 -7.52 19.87
CA TYR A 54 31.11 -7.30 19.77
C TYR A 54 31.67 -6.80 21.08
N ARG A 55 32.90 -7.20 21.39
CA ARG A 55 33.61 -6.79 22.57
C ARG A 55 34.51 -5.61 22.25
N LYS A 56 34.32 -4.50 22.93
CA LYS A 56 35.19 -3.34 22.78
C LYS A 56 36.58 -3.63 23.34
N LYS A 57 37.61 -2.82 22.95
CA LYS A 57 38.95 -2.95 23.48
C LYS A 57 39.03 -2.78 25.00
N ASN A 58 38.07 -2.10 25.62
CA ASN A 58 37.95 -1.96 27.09
C ASN A 58 37.24 -3.11 27.75
N GLY A 59 36.94 -4.20 27.07
CA GLY A 59 36.27 -5.38 27.62
C GLY A 59 34.72 -5.30 27.63
N GLU A 60 34.14 -4.14 27.38
CA GLU A 60 32.69 -3.93 27.38
C GLU A 60 32.05 -4.64 26.17
N GLU A 61 31.01 -5.43 26.43
CA GLU A 61 30.20 -6.05 25.38
C GLU A 61 29.12 -5.09 24.92
N LYS A 62 29.03 -4.87 23.61
CA LYS A 62 27.95 -4.13 22.96
C LYS A 62 27.25 -5.01 21.96
N THR A 63 25.92 -4.97 22.02
CA THR A 63 25.06 -5.54 20.99
C THR A 63 24.57 -4.39 20.10
N TYR A 64 24.75 -4.52 18.82
CA TYR A 64 24.08 -3.63 17.89
C TYR A 64 23.25 -4.42 16.88
N GLN A 65 22.14 -3.84 16.48
CA GLN A 65 21.24 -4.39 15.50
C GLN A 65 21.37 -3.60 14.21
N TYR A 66 21.44 -4.29 13.09
CA TYR A 66 21.52 -3.65 11.79
C TYR A 66 20.52 -4.31 10.84
N THR A 67 20.04 -3.57 9.86
CA THR A 67 19.10 -4.09 8.87
C THR A 67 19.87 -4.61 7.67
N CYS A 68 19.57 -5.82 7.26
CA CYS A 68 20.01 -6.42 6.02
C CYS A 68 18.82 -6.65 5.11
N THR A 69 18.92 -6.23 3.87
CA THR A 69 17.91 -6.49 2.84
C THR A 69 18.37 -7.64 1.95
N PHE A 70 17.48 -8.59 1.72
CA PHE A 70 17.69 -9.69 0.80
C PHE A 70 16.56 -9.74 -0.21
N LEU A 71 16.91 -9.95 -1.47
CA LEU A 71 15.94 -10.35 -2.50
C LEU A 71 15.96 -11.87 -2.55
N TYR A 72 14.82 -12.50 -2.35
CA TYR A 72 14.65 -13.94 -2.56
C TYR A 72 14.00 -14.14 -3.92
N ILE A 73 14.79 -14.69 -4.87
CA ILE A 73 14.36 -14.94 -6.24
C ILE A 73 14.64 -16.39 -6.55
N ASN A 74 13.64 -17.15 -6.96
CA ASN A 74 13.77 -18.59 -7.23
C ASN A 74 14.44 -19.36 -6.08
N GLN A 75 14.03 -19.06 -4.85
CA GLN A 75 14.54 -19.63 -3.59
C GLN A 75 16.03 -19.31 -3.28
N LYS A 76 16.68 -18.45 -4.05
CA LYS A 76 18.03 -17.97 -3.77
C LYS A 76 18.02 -16.60 -3.14
N PRO A 77 18.80 -16.37 -2.06
CA PRO A 77 18.95 -15.04 -1.47
C PRO A 77 20.02 -14.22 -2.19
N TYR A 78 19.68 -12.97 -2.52
CA TYR A 78 20.62 -12.00 -3.06
C TYR A 78 20.71 -10.83 -2.08
N TYR A 79 21.88 -10.62 -1.51
CA TYR A 79 22.09 -9.58 -0.51
C TYR A 79 22.18 -8.19 -1.14
N LEU A 80 21.41 -7.25 -0.59
CA LEU A 80 21.54 -5.82 -0.89
C LEU A 80 22.54 -5.17 0.07
N SER A 81 23.73 -4.89 -0.42
CA SER A 81 24.76 -4.26 0.39
C SER A 81 24.48 -2.76 0.56
N LYS A 82 24.55 -2.26 1.80
CA LYS A 82 24.60 -0.81 2.08
C LYS A 82 25.84 -0.11 1.47
N LYS A 83 26.82 -0.89 1.01
CA LYS A 83 28.08 -0.38 0.45
C LYS A 83 28.02 -0.08 -1.05
N TYR A 84 26.87 -0.32 -1.72
CA TYR A 84 26.72 0.18 -3.09
C TYR A 84 26.40 1.67 -3.01
N PRO A 85 27.42 2.54 -3.14
CA PRO A 85 27.25 3.93 -2.80
C PRO A 85 26.39 4.69 -3.81
N TYR A 86 26.25 4.17 -5.04
CA TYR A 86 25.50 4.86 -6.10
C TYR A 86 24.93 3.87 -7.10
N PRO A 87 23.60 3.78 -7.21
CA PRO A 87 22.99 3.06 -8.31
C PRO A 87 23.41 3.75 -9.62
N LYS A 88 23.98 2.97 -10.54
CA LYS A 88 24.28 3.45 -11.89
C LYS A 88 23.12 3.10 -12.78
N LYS A 89 22.67 4.04 -13.62
CA LYS A 89 21.66 3.74 -14.62
C LYS A 89 22.11 2.55 -15.46
N PRO A 90 21.32 1.47 -15.59
CA PRO A 90 21.66 0.35 -16.43
C PRO A 90 21.97 0.81 -17.85
N ALA A 91 22.99 0.23 -18.47
CA ALA A 91 23.25 0.50 -19.87
C ALA A 91 22.10 0.00 -20.74
N TYR A 92 21.88 0.64 -21.86
CA TYR A 92 20.85 0.21 -22.82
C TYR A 92 21.04 -1.27 -23.20
N GLY A 93 19.96 -2.06 -23.16
CA GLY A 93 19.99 -3.48 -23.49
C GLY A 93 20.41 -4.42 -22.35
N VAL A 94 20.70 -3.90 -21.15
CA VAL A 94 20.96 -4.76 -19.98
C VAL A 94 19.63 -5.31 -19.46
N ASP A 95 19.60 -6.61 -19.23
CA ASP A 95 18.48 -7.27 -18.53
C ASP A 95 18.50 -6.85 -17.05
N VAL A 96 17.65 -5.88 -16.73
CA VAL A 96 17.51 -5.34 -15.38
C VAL A 96 16.85 -6.32 -14.40
N ASN A 97 16.29 -7.44 -14.90
CA ASN A 97 15.68 -8.46 -14.07
C ASN A 97 16.67 -9.55 -13.63
N ASN A 98 17.91 -9.48 -14.10
CA ASN A 98 18.96 -10.44 -13.70
C ASN A 98 19.50 -10.08 -12.29
N PRO A 99 19.26 -10.91 -11.25
CA PRO A 99 19.72 -10.65 -9.88
C PRO A 99 21.21 -10.91 -9.67
N ASP A 100 21.87 -11.61 -10.59
CA ASP A 100 23.29 -11.89 -10.50
C ASP A 100 24.12 -10.62 -10.75
N ASN A 101 23.56 -9.64 -11.48
CA ASN A 101 24.14 -8.31 -11.58
C ASN A 101 23.79 -7.47 -10.33
N PRO A 102 24.78 -7.12 -9.49
CA PRO A 102 24.56 -6.35 -8.28
C PRO A 102 23.90 -4.97 -8.55
N ASP A 103 24.21 -4.35 -9.69
CA ASP A 103 23.72 -3.02 -10.07
C ASP A 103 22.19 -3.02 -10.34
N ASN A 104 21.64 -4.20 -10.67
CA ASN A 104 20.22 -4.36 -10.91
C ASN A 104 19.40 -4.53 -9.63
N ARG A 105 20.04 -4.85 -8.50
CA ARG A 105 19.32 -5.31 -7.29
C ARG A 105 18.40 -4.27 -6.69
N LEU A 106 18.69 -2.98 -6.84
CA LEU A 106 17.78 -1.91 -6.38
C LEU A 106 16.53 -1.82 -7.25
N ILE A 107 16.68 -1.94 -8.56
CA ILE A 107 15.53 -1.99 -9.49
C ILE A 107 14.69 -3.23 -9.21
N LEU A 108 15.34 -4.38 -9.03
CA LEU A 108 14.69 -5.62 -8.67
C LEU A 108 13.96 -5.53 -7.32
N GLN A 109 14.52 -4.82 -6.34
CA GLN A 109 13.83 -4.57 -5.08
C GLN A 109 12.49 -3.88 -5.32
N SER A 110 12.49 -2.76 -6.05
CA SER A 110 11.27 -2.02 -6.38
C SER A 110 10.24 -2.89 -7.11
N ARG A 111 10.66 -3.64 -8.12
CA ARG A 111 9.80 -4.56 -8.89
C ARG A 111 9.21 -5.68 -8.04
N LEU A 112 10.02 -6.26 -7.16
CA LEU A 112 9.55 -7.29 -6.23
C LEU A 112 8.59 -6.71 -5.19
N GLU A 113 8.80 -5.49 -4.73
CA GLU A 113 7.88 -4.78 -3.84
C GLU A 113 6.51 -4.62 -4.51
N ILE A 114 6.45 -4.13 -5.77
CA ILE A 114 5.21 -4.05 -6.56
C ILE A 114 4.52 -5.42 -6.64
N ARG A 115 5.27 -6.47 -6.98
CA ARG A 115 4.73 -7.84 -7.06
C ARG A 115 4.19 -8.33 -5.70
N MET A 116 4.88 -8.03 -4.61
CA MET A 116 4.44 -8.37 -3.26
C MET A 116 3.13 -7.66 -2.88
N GLU A 117 2.98 -6.42 -3.30
CA GLU A 117 1.76 -5.62 -3.11
C GLU A 117 0.58 -6.24 -3.85
N ILE A 118 0.77 -6.56 -5.13
CA ILE A 118 -0.26 -7.23 -5.93
C ILE A 118 -0.69 -8.54 -5.26
N ARG A 119 0.24 -9.35 -4.78
CA ARG A 119 -0.09 -10.60 -4.06
C ARG A 119 -0.85 -10.37 -2.76
N SER A 120 -0.48 -9.31 -2.05
CA SER A 120 -1.19 -8.92 -0.83
C SER A 120 -2.62 -8.50 -1.13
N SER A 121 -2.82 -7.74 -2.21
CA SER A 121 -4.12 -7.34 -2.73
C SER A 121 -4.97 -8.55 -3.11
N ILE A 122 -4.41 -9.47 -3.90
CA ILE A 122 -5.09 -10.71 -4.28
C ILE A 122 -5.59 -11.46 -3.05
N LYS A 123 -4.71 -11.66 -2.06
CA LYS A 123 -5.09 -12.38 -0.83
C LYS A 123 -6.22 -11.70 -0.07
N TYR A 124 -6.21 -10.38 -0.04
CA TYR A 124 -7.21 -9.58 0.66
C TYR A 124 -8.56 -9.63 -0.07
N HIS A 125 -8.60 -9.25 -1.35
CA HIS A 125 -9.82 -9.19 -2.14
C HIS A 125 -10.43 -10.58 -2.36
N LYS A 126 -9.60 -11.63 -2.54
CA LYS A 126 -10.06 -13.02 -2.61
C LYS A 126 -10.83 -13.44 -1.35
N LYS A 127 -10.32 -13.09 -0.18
CA LYS A 127 -11.00 -13.39 1.09
C LYS A 127 -12.35 -12.70 1.19
N LEU A 128 -12.44 -11.43 0.79
CA LEU A 128 -13.69 -10.67 0.82
C LEU A 128 -14.67 -11.18 -0.23
N ALA A 129 -14.25 -11.39 -1.46
CA ALA A 129 -15.09 -11.92 -2.52
C ALA A 129 -15.69 -13.28 -2.13
N GLN A 130 -14.88 -14.19 -1.56
CA GLN A 130 -15.37 -15.47 -1.05
C GLN A 130 -16.38 -15.31 0.09
N LEU A 131 -16.15 -14.37 1.01
CA LEU A 131 -17.06 -14.06 2.10
C LEU A 131 -18.42 -13.57 1.56
N TYR A 132 -18.41 -12.62 0.61
CA TYR A 132 -19.64 -12.10 0.00
C TYR A 132 -20.36 -13.18 -0.82
N CYS A 133 -19.64 -13.95 -1.62
CA CYS A 133 -20.20 -15.05 -2.40
C CYS A 133 -20.89 -16.07 -1.49
N ASN A 134 -20.25 -16.52 -0.42
CA ASN A 134 -20.83 -17.45 0.56
C ASN A 134 -22.04 -16.84 1.27
N SER A 135 -22.00 -15.55 1.60
CA SER A 135 -23.12 -14.84 2.23
C SER A 135 -24.32 -14.76 1.30
N LEU A 136 -24.10 -14.41 0.01
CA LEU A 136 -25.16 -14.34 -1.01
C LEU A 136 -25.78 -15.72 -1.25
N ASN A 137 -24.95 -16.75 -1.39
CA ASN A 137 -25.42 -18.14 -1.57
C ASN A 137 -26.17 -18.67 -0.34
N GLY A 138 -25.89 -18.14 0.85
CA GLY A 138 -26.61 -18.43 2.08
C GLY A 138 -27.94 -17.70 2.22
N MET A 139 -28.15 -16.61 1.49
CA MET A 139 -29.40 -15.86 1.45
C MET A 139 -30.38 -16.54 0.50
N LYS A 140 -31.16 -17.49 1.01
CA LYS A 140 -32.14 -18.30 0.23
C LYS A 140 -33.22 -17.44 -0.42
N LEU A 141 -32.89 -16.62 -1.38
CA LEU A 141 -33.84 -15.89 -2.21
C LEU A 141 -34.41 -16.87 -3.24
N LYS A 142 -35.72 -17.06 -3.23
CA LYS A 142 -36.43 -17.90 -4.21
C LYS A 142 -36.11 -17.35 -5.61
N LYS A 143 -35.55 -18.19 -6.48
CA LYS A 143 -35.21 -17.95 -7.90
C LYS A 143 -33.82 -17.34 -8.24
N MET A 144 -32.94 -17.12 -7.30
CA MET A 144 -31.58 -16.69 -7.65
C MET A 144 -30.68 -17.91 -7.88
N ALA A 145 -29.91 -17.87 -8.96
CA ALA A 145 -28.90 -18.88 -9.23
C ALA A 145 -27.78 -18.78 -8.20
N ARG A 146 -27.16 -19.92 -7.90
CA ARG A 146 -25.97 -19.95 -7.07
C ARG A 146 -24.83 -19.22 -7.80
N ILE A 147 -24.12 -18.36 -7.09
CA ILE A 147 -22.95 -17.68 -7.60
C ILE A 147 -21.75 -18.61 -7.48
N GLU A 148 -21.17 -18.97 -8.61
CA GLU A 148 -19.92 -19.73 -8.67
C GLU A 148 -18.77 -18.73 -8.73
N TYR A 149 -17.99 -18.68 -7.67
CA TYR A 149 -16.93 -17.67 -7.47
C TYR A 149 -15.91 -17.62 -8.61
N GLU A 150 -15.39 -18.77 -9.06
CA GLU A 150 -14.36 -18.82 -10.10
C GLU A 150 -14.92 -18.38 -11.47
N ALA A 151 -16.15 -18.73 -11.79
CA ALA A 151 -16.80 -18.27 -13.01
C ALA A 151 -17.05 -16.76 -13.00
N ALA A 152 -17.52 -16.23 -11.87
CA ALA A 152 -17.75 -14.79 -11.71
C ALA A 152 -16.42 -13.99 -11.76
N LEU A 153 -15.34 -14.56 -11.25
CA LEU A 153 -14.01 -13.93 -11.36
C LEU A 153 -13.51 -13.92 -12.80
N GLU A 154 -13.70 -15.02 -13.52
CA GLU A 154 -13.28 -15.10 -14.93
C GLU A 154 -14.09 -14.12 -15.80
N GLU A 155 -15.39 -14.01 -15.56
CA GLU A 155 -16.24 -13.02 -16.23
C GLU A 155 -15.74 -11.58 -15.99
N ALA A 156 -15.47 -11.22 -14.75
CA ALA A 156 -14.94 -9.91 -14.40
C ALA A 156 -13.56 -9.63 -15.04
N TYR A 157 -12.73 -10.65 -15.16
CA TYR A 157 -11.43 -10.53 -15.82
C TYR A 157 -11.56 -10.34 -17.33
N GLU A 158 -12.41 -11.09 -18.01
CA GLU A 158 -12.62 -10.94 -19.46
C GLU A 158 -13.29 -9.60 -19.80
N GLU A 159 -14.22 -9.13 -18.96
CA GLU A 159 -14.82 -7.79 -19.08
C GLU A 159 -13.75 -6.70 -19.00
N LEU A 160 -12.89 -6.76 -17.98
CA LEU A 160 -11.79 -5.82 -17.80
C LEU A 160 -10.83 -5.87 -19.00
N ARG A 161 -10.46 -7.06 -19.46
CA ARG A 161 -9.52 -7.26 -20.58
C ARG A 161 -10.00 -6.67 -21.87
N GLY A 162 -11.32 -6.62 -22.09
CA GLY A 162 -11.96 -5.99 -23.22
C GLY A 162 -12.12 -4.47 -23.12
N SER A 163 -11.78 -3.86 -22.00
CA SER A 163 -12.05 -2.45 -21.69
C SER A 163 -10.86 -1.52 -21.96
N ASP A 164 -11.12 -0.21 -21.98
CA ASP A 164 -10.06 0.81 -22.01
C ASP A 164 -9.26 0.84 -20.72
N GLU A 165 -9.88 0.51 -19.59
CA GLU A 165 -9.24 0.43 -18.28
C GLU A 165 -8.06 -0.58 -18.27
N TYR A 166 -8.16 -1.68 -19.01
CA TYR A 166 -7.03 -2.61 -19.20
C TYR A 166 -5.79 -1.90 -19.78
N ARG A 167 -5.99 -1.06 -20.81
CA ARG A 167 -4.90 -0.30 -21.43
C ARG A 167 -4.31 0.73 -20.49
N GLU A 168 -5.16 1.37 -19.69
CA GLU A 168 -4.72 2.34 -18.67
C GLU A 168 -3.88 1.68 -17.59
N ILE A 169 -4.29 0.50 -17.08
CA ILE A 169 -3.53 -0.27 -16.11
C ILE A 169 -2.15 -0.65 -16.64
N CYS A 170 -2.08 -1.13 -17.89
CA CYS A 170 -0.81 -1.49 -18.53
C CYS A 170 0.10 -0.26 -18.72
N ALA A 171 -0.46 0.86 -19.16
CA ALA A 171 0.29 2.10 -19.35
C ALA A 171 0.81 2.68 -18.02
N LEU A 172 0.03 2.58 -16.96
CA LEU A 172 0.46 2.97 -15.60
C LEU A 172 1.62 2.11 -15.11
N LEU A 173 1.54 0.78 -15.31
CA LEU A 173 2.64 -0.11 -14.95
C LEU A 173 3.89 0.14 -15.78
N ASP A 174 3.77 0.41 -17.09
CA ASP A 174 4.90 0.82 -17.94
C ASP A 174 5.57 2.07 -17.40
N LYS A 175 4.77 3.07 -17.07
CA LYS A 175 5.27 4.31 -16.47
C LYS A 175 5.98 4.02 -15.14
N GLN A 176 5.38 3.22 -14.27
CA GLN A 176 5.92 2.85 -12.97
C GLN A 176 7.26 2.11 -13.11
N LEU A 177 7.33 1.11 -14.01
CA LEU A 177 8.55 0.36 -14.31
C LEU A 177 9.62 1.20 -15.03
N GLY A 178 9.23 2.23 -15.78
CA GLY A 178 10.15 3.15 -16.44
C GLY A 178 10.73 4.22 -15.51
N MET A 179 9.95 4.69 -14.54
CA MET A 179 10.36 5.74 -13.58
C MET A 179 11.17 5.23 -12.39
N GLU A 180 11.25 3.91 -12.18
CA GLU A 180 11.96 3.30 -11.04
C GLU A 180 13.38 3.84 -10.88
N TRP A 181 14.08 3.98 -11.99
CA TRP A 181 15.48 4.40 -11.95
C TRP A 181 15.63 5.87 -11.58
N GLU A 182 14.80 6.73 -12.10
CA GLU A 182 14.84 8.17 -11.81
C GLU A 182 14.48 8.40 -10.35
N ALA A 183 13.45 7.71 -9.85
CA ALA A 183 13.08 7.76 -8.43
C ALA A 183 14.18 7.25 -7.50
N ILE A 184 14.88 6.16 -7.88
CA ILE A 184 16.03 5.64 -7.12
C ILE A 184 17.19 6.64 -7.12
N LEU A 185 17.51 7.25 -8.27
CA LEU A 185 18.56 8.25 -8.38
C LEU A 185 18.26 9.51 -7.56
N GLU A 186 17.04 10.01 -7.65
CA GLU A 186 16.60 11.19 -6.89
C GLU A 186 16.63 10.92 -5.38
N THR A 187 16.09 9.78 -4.94
CA THR A 187 16.13 9.39 -3.53
C THR A 187 17.57 9.28 -3.01
N THR A 188 18.46 8.70 -3.82
CA THR A 188 19.88 8.52 -3.41
C THR A 188 20.64 9.85 -3.38
N GLN A 189 20.33 10.75 -4.31
CA GLN A 189 20.96 12.08 -4.34
C GLN A 189 20.46 12.99 -3.22
N ASP A 190 19.16 12.91 -2.89
CA ASP A 190 18.55 13.71 -1.84
C ASP A 190 18.88 13.22 -0.43
N GLU A 191 19.02 11.91 -0.22
CA GLU A 191 19.55 11.36 1.04
C GLU A 191 20.94 11.88 1.35
N GLN A 192 21.74 12.21 0.34
CA GLN A 192 23.05 12.81 0.52
C GLN A 192 23.02 14.33 0.75
N ARG A 193 22.06 15.03 0.13
CA ARG A 193 21.95 16.49 0.23
C ARG A 193 21.12 16.92 1.44
N ASN A 194 20.11 16.15 1.79
CA ASN A 194 19.21 16.46 2.91
C ASN A 194 18.49 15.21 3.39
N PRO A 195 19.04 14.52 4.43
CA PRO A 195 18.46 13.27 4.93
C PRO A 195 17.03 13.38 5.45
N PHE A 196 16.44 14.59 5.48
CA PHE A 196 15.08 14.88 5.93
C PHE A 196 14.13 15.26 4.79
N ARG A 197 14.58 15.29 3.54
CA ARG A 197 13.74 15.58 2.36
C ARG A 197 13.68 14.39 1.41
N ASN A 198 12.97 13.35 1.80
CA ASN A 198 12.56 12.32 0.87
C ASN A 198 11.33 12.80 0.10
N GLU A 199 11.50 13.28 -1.10
CA GLU A 199 10.41 13.49 -2.04
C GLU A 199 10.12 12.16 -2.72
N ILE A 200 8.96 11.61 -2.46
CA ILE A 200 8.52 10.34 -3.01
C ILE A 200 7.37 10.64 -3.95
N TYR A 201 7.42 10.09 -5.15
CA TYR A 201 6.35 10.22 -6.13
C TYR A 201 5.60 8.89 -6.20
N ASN A 202 4.27 8.95 -6.25
CA ASN A 202 3.48 7.77 -6.52
C ASN A 202 3.36 7.53 -8.05
N ASP A 203 2.65 6.46 -8.41
CA ASP A 203 2.37 6.07 -9.79
C ASP A 203 1.59 7.10 -10.63
N ARG A 204 1.02 8.12 -9.98
CA ARG A 204 0.32 9.26 -10.61
C ARG A 204 1.21 10.49 -10.78
N GLY A 205 2.47 10.41 -10.37
CA GLY A 205 3.38 11.56 -10.34
C GLY A 205 3.07 12.58 -9.25
N GLU A 206 2.29 12.19 -8.23
CA GLU A 206 1.98 13.03 -7.09
C GLU A 206 3.13 12.98 -6.09
N ARG A 207 3.57 14.14 -5.62
CA ARG A 207 4.65 14.27 -4.65
C ARG A 207 4.15 14.01 -3.24
N LEU A 208 4.82 13.10 -2.54
CA LEU A 208 4.50 12.68 -1.18
C LEU A 208 5.72 12.88 -0.28
N ARG A 209 5.51 13.08 1.02
CA ARG A 209 6.61 13.38 1.96
C ARG A 209 7.19 12.14 2.61
N SER A 210 6.48 11.02 2.56
CA SER A 210 6.91 9.79 3.19
C SER A 210 6.42 8.56 2.42
N LYS A 211 7.13 7.44 2.60
CA LYS A 211 6.70 6.14 2.08
C LYS A 211 5.36 5.71 2.68
N ASN A 212 5.06 6.08 3.92
CA ASN A 212 3.77 5.79 4.55
C ASN A 212 2.63 6.46 3.82
N GLU A 213 2.82 7.73 3.43
CA GLU A 213 1.84 8.47 2.62
C GLU A 213 1.68 7.84 1.23
N MET A 214 2.77 7.41 0.59
CA MET A 214 2.71 6.75 -0.71
C MET A 214 1.84 5.48 -0.66
N ILE A 215 2.02 4.65 0.38
CA ILE A 215 1.23 3.44 0.55
C ILE A 215 -0.22 3.77 0.86
N ALA A 216 -0.46 4.80 1.66
CA ALA A 216 -1.82 5.24 1.94
C ALA A 216 -2.53 5.75 0.68
N ALA A 217 -1.83 6.47 -0.19
CA ALA A 217 -2.36 6.89 -1.48
C ALA A 217 -2.73 5.69 -2.36
N TRP A 218 -1.86 4.70 -2.46
CA TRP A 218 -2.15 3.46 -3.18
C TRP A 218 -3.35 2.70 -2.59
N CYS A 219 -3.36 2.51 -1.27
CA CYS A 219 -4.46 1.83 -0.61
C CYS A 219 -5.78 2.59 -0.75
N ALA A 220 -5.75 3.92 -0.74
CA ALA A 220 -6.95 4.74 -0.96
C ALA A 220 -7.48 4.55 -2.38
N HIS A 221 -6.60 4.55 -3.37
CA HIS A 221 -6.96 4.25 -4.75
C HIS A 221 -7.55 2.85 -4.90
N ASP A 222 -6.87 1.82 -4.38
CA ASP A 222 -7.35 0.43 -4.40
C ASP A 222 -8.72 0.25 -3.70
N CYS A 223 -9.00 1.10 -2.70
CA CYS A 223 -10.31 1.12 -2.03
C CYS A 223 -11.36 1.96 -2.77
N GLY A 224 -11.04 2.52 -3.94
CA GLY A 224 -11.94 3.40 -4.69
C GLY A 224 -12.25 4.70 -3.97
N LEU A 225 -11.32 5.20 -3.14
CA LEU A 225 -11.43 6.47 -2.45
C LEU A 225 -10.75 7.57 -3.27
N SER A 226 -11.50 8.63 -3.55
CA SER A 226 -10.92 9.87 -4.06
C SER A 226 -10.24 10.61 -2.92
N TYR A 227 -9.05 11.14 -3.17
CA TYR A 227 -8.29 11.87 -2.16
C TYR A 227 -7.68 13.16 -2.72
N THR A 228 -7.42 14.09 -1.83
CA THR A 228 -6.59 15.28 -2.04
C THR A 228 -5.36 15.16 -1.15
N LEU A 229 -4.20 15.52 -1.69
CA LEU A 229 -2.96 15.57 -0.92
C LEU A 229 -2.83 16.89 -0.19
N GLU A 230 -2.38 16.83 1.05
CA GLU A 230 -2.05 17.97 1.88
C GLU A 230 -3.13 19.08 1.92
N PRO A 231 -4.43 18.74 2.12
CA PRO A 231 -5.44 19.78 2.26
C PRO A 231 -5.18 20.61 3.50
N PHE A 232 -5.44 21.90 3.40
CA PHE A 232 -5.30 22.80 4.55
C PHE A 232 -6.42 22.58 5.58
N TYR A 233 -6.05 22.61 6.85
CA TYR A 233 -7.03 22.83 7.91
C TYR A 233 -7.62 24.23 7.77
N PRO A 234 -8.94 24.39 7.93
CA PRO A 234 -9.57 25.69 7.80
C PRO A 234 -8.92 26.72 8.75
N GLU A 235 -8.77 27.94 8.28
CA GLU A 235 -8.18 29.07 9.05
C GLU A 235 -6.75 28.80 9.60
N SER A 236 -6.00 27.91 8.96
CA SER A 236 -4.67 27.50 9.41
C SER A 236 -3.71 27.26 8.24
N ASN A 237 -2.42 27.38 8.50
CA ASN A 237 -1.35 26.96 7.59
C ASN A 237 -0.98 25.48 7.77
N LEU A 238 -1.63 24.76 8.68
CA LEU A 238 -1.43 23.33 8.86
C LEU A 238 -2.14 22.56 7.75
N ARG A 239 -1.54 21.43 7.38
CA ARG A 239 -2.08 20.55 6.35
C ARG A 239 -2.28 19.16 6.93
N ALA A 240 -3.36 18.49 6.52
CA ALA A 240 -3.50 17.06 6.70
C ALA A 240 -2.63 16.31 5.67
N ASP A 241 -2.32 15.04 5.92
CA ASP A 241 -1.63 14.23 4.92
C ASP A 241 -2.56 13.91 3.76
N PHE A 242 -3.83 13.59 4.05
CA PHE A 242 -4.87 13.33 3.05
C PHE A 242 -6.21 13.96 3.44
N GLY A 243 -6.98 14.36 2.44
CA GLY A 243 -8.42 14.59 2.52
C GLY A 243 -9.14 13.54 1.68
N LEU A 244 -9.90 12.64 2.31
CA LEU A 244 -10.71 11.63 1.63
C LEU A 244 -12.14 12.12 1.47
N VAL A 245 -12.77 11.85 0.33
CA VAL A 245 -14.19 12.16 0.13
C VAL A 245 -15.03 10.91 0.36
N VAL A 246 -15.82 10.94 1.42
CA VAL A 246 -16.66 9.80 1.85
C VAL A 246 -18.11 10.27 1.99
N GLY A 247 -19.01 9.71 1.19
CA GLY A 247 -20.42 10.10 1.23
C GLY A 247 -20.68 11.61 1.04
N GLY A 248 -19.82 12.29 0.26
CA GLY A 248 -19.88 13.73 0.04
C GLY A 248 -19.28 14.58 1.18
N LYS A 249 -18.72 13.97 2.22
CA LYS A 249 -18.01 14.64 3.32
C LYS A 249 -16.51 14.45 3.17
N GLU A 250 -15.75 15.47 3.52
CA GLU A 250 -14.29 15.37 3.59
C GLU A 250 -13.85 14.84 4.94
N VAL A 251 -13.05 13.79 4.93
CA VAL A 251 -12.43 13.18 6.10
C VAL A 251 -10.93 13.40 6.01
N PHE A 252 -10.35 14.10 6.96
CA PHE A 252 -8.92 14.27 7.05
C PHE A 252 -8.26 13.00 7.60
N VAL A 253 -7.12 12.64 7.04
CA VAL A 253 -6.31 11.50 7.50
C VAL A 253 -4.89 11.97 7.77
N GLU A 254 -4.38 11.62 8.95
CA GLU A 254 -3.00 11.85 9.36
C GLU A 254 -2.31 10.50 9.54
N ILE A 255 -1.10 10.36 9.00
CA ILE A 255 -0.28 9.17 9.16
C ILE A 255 0.87 9.50 10.11
N SER A 256 0.65 9.20 11.37
CA SER A 256 1.54 9.59 12.45
C SER A 256 2.60 8.54 12.74
N GLY A 257 3.87 8.83 12.45
CA GLY A 257 4.99 7.90 12.70
C GLY A 257 5.94 8.33 13.85
N LEU A 258 5.75 9.51 14.45
CA LEU A 258 6.71 10.11 15.38
C LEU A 258 6.08 10.67 16.65
N ARG A 259 4.98 10.08 17.11
CA ARG A 259 4.25 10.58 18.30
C ARG A 259 5.06 10.59 19.60
N THR A 260 6.15 9.84 19.67
CA THR A 260 7.08 9.87 20.80
C THR A 260 7.85 11.20 20.91
N ARG A 261 7.83 12.07 19.88
CA ARG A 261 8.48 13.38 19.89
C ARG A 261 7.48 14.43 20.35
N ALA A 262 7.78 15.12 21.46
CA ALA A 262 6.88 16.11 22.07
C ALA A 262 6.38 17.19 21.09
N ASN A 263 7.26 17.73 20.26
CA ASN A 263 6.88 18.74 19.24
C ASN A 263 5.93 18.20 18.17
N TYR A 264 6.06 16.94 17.84
CA TYR A 264 5.18 16.29 16.86
C TYR A 264 3.80 16.04 17.46
N GLU A 265 3.76 15.55 18.69
CA GLU A 265 2.51 15.31 19.41
C GLU A 265 1.73 16.61 19.64
N ALA A 266 2.41 17.69 20.05
CA ALA A 266 1.80 19.00 20.20
C ALA A 266 1.14 19.48 18.91
N ARG A 267 1.83 19.31 17.77
CA ARG A 267 1.30 19.69 16.45
C ARG A 267 0.10 18.84 16.03
N LEU A 268 0.10 17.57 16.39
CA LEU A 268 -1.01 16.66 16.12
C LEU A 268 -2.25 17.04 16.95
N GLN A 269 -2.06 17.43 18.21
CA GLN A 269 -3.13 17.94 19.07
C GLN A 269 -3.72 19.25 18.52
N GLU A 270 -2.88 20.16 18.00
CA GLU A 270 -3.34 21.37 17.32
C GLU A 270 -4.23 21.03 16.12
N LYS A 271 -3.82 20.09 15.27
CA LYS A 271 -4.61 19.59 14.12
C LYS A 271 -5.95 19.00 14.58
N GLN A 272 -5.95 18.21 15.66
CA GLN A 272 -7.19 17.67 16.24
C GLN A 272 -8.13 18.77 16.74
N ALA A 273 -7.60 19.79 17.40
CA ALA A 273 -8.38 20.93 17.87
C ALA A 273 -8.99 21.70 16.70
N LEU A 274 -8.23 21.93 15.62
CA LEU A 274 -8.71 22.59 14.40
C LEU A 274 -9.81 21.77 13.71
N ALA A 275 -9.61 20.46 13.54
CA ALA A 275 -10.61 19.59 12.96
C ALA A 275 -11.92 19.66 13.76
N LYS A 276 -11.83 19.53 15.08
CA LYS A 276 -12.99 19.63 15.98
C LYS A 276 -13.68 21.00 15.89
N LYS A 277 -12.91 22.10 15.91
CA LYS A 277 -13.43 23.48 15.80
C LYS A 277 -14.27 23.67 14.54
N HIS A 278 -13.83 23.11 13.42
CA HIS A 278 -14.44 23.29 12.11
C HIS A 278 -15.38 22.14 11.70
N GLY A 279 -15.70 21.21 12.61
CA GLY A 279 -16.59 20.09 12.34
C GLY A 279 -16.08 19.14 11.24
N LYS A 280 -14.75 19.08 11.05
CA LYS A 280 -14.11 18.16 10.10
C LYS A 280 -13.87 16.81 10.78
N ALA A 281 -14.23 15.72 10.10
CA ALA A 281 -13.85 14.40 10.54
C ALA A 281 -12.33 14.20 10.38
N LEU A 282 -11.68 13.63 11.39
CA LEU A 282 -10.24 13.35 11.38
C LEU A 282 -9.98 11.92 11.83
N VAL A 283 -9.22 11.19 11.04
CA VAL A 283 -8.70 9.86 11.41
C VAL A 283 -7.19 9.92 11.48
N ILE A 284 -6.63 9.54 12.62
CA ILE A 284 -5.17 9.44 12.81
C ILE A 284 -4.78 7.97 12.74
N ILE A 285 -3.93 7.63 11.78
CA ILE A 285 -3.35 6.30 11.67
C ILE A 285 -2.00 6.33 12.38
N ASP A 286 -1.97 5.77 13.58
CA ASP A 286 -0.80 5.78 14.44
C ASP A 286 0.16 4.65 14.10
N MET A 287 1.33 5.03 13.61
CA MET A 287 2.41 4.14 13.21
C MET A 287 3.56 4.10 14.23
N THR A 288 3.38 4.72 15.42
CA THR A 288 4.48 5.00 16.35
C THR A 288 5.26 3.76 16.76
N ASP A 289 4.60 2.65 17.05
CA ASP A 289 5.23 1.39 17.46
C ASP A 289 5.27 0.35 16.35
N TYR A 290 5.01 0.77 15.11
CA TYR A 290 5.03 -0.15 14.01
C TYR A 290 6.44 -0.68 13.74
N PRO A 291 6.67 -2.01 13.74
CA PRO A 291 8.00 -2.57 13.47
C PRO A 291 8.37 -2.30 12.00
N GLY A 292 9.22 -1.33 11.80
CA GLY A 292 9.59 -0.86 10.47
C GLY A 292 9.74 0.66 10.34
N GLN A 293 9.44 1.41 11.39
CA GLN A 293 9.46 2.86 11.40
C GLN A 293 10.82 3.52 11.09
N ASN A 294 11.92 2.83 11.29
CA ASN A 294 13.26 3.39 11.13
C ASN A 294 13.82 3.23 9.71
N GLY A 295 13.02 3.52 8.70
CA GLY A 295 13.41 3.35 7.30
C GLY A 295 13.31 1.92 6.80
N GLU A 296 12.58 1.07 7.50
CA GLU A 296 12.32 -0.28 7.07
C GLU A 296 11.12 -0.35 6.16
N PRO A 297 11.23 -1.20 5.19
CA PRO A 297 10.16 -1.39 4.24
C PRO A 297 9.00 -2.15 4.85
N TYR A 298 7.89 -1.83 4.32
CA TYR A 298 6.58 -2.25 4.68
C TYR A 298 6.41 -3.74 4.63
N THR A 299 5.86 -4.30 5.69
CA THR A 299 5.44 -5.68 5.70
C THR A 299 4.10 -5.81 4.96
N ARG A 300 3.84 -6.97 4.35
CA ARG A 300 2.55 -7.32 3.74
C ARG A 300 1.36 -7.10 4.68
N ILE A 301 1.62 -7.25 5.99
CA ILE A 301 0.62 -7.07 7.05
C ILE A 301 0.15 -5.62 7.10
N TYR A 302 1.06 -4.68 6.92
CA TYR A 302 0.76 -3.26 6.94
C TYR A 302 -0.22 -2.86 5.84
N PHE A 303 0.04 -3.27 4.61
CA PHE A 303 -0.82 -3.01 3.46
C PHE A 303 -2.25 -3.49 3.67
N ALA A 304 -2.40 -4.75 4.06
CA ALA A 304 -3.71 -5.34 4.29
C ALA A 304 -4.48 -4.62 5.41
N LYS A 305 -3.77 -4.23 6.47
CA LYS A 305 -4.39 -3.51 7.60
C LYS A 305 -4.75 -2.07 7.25
N LEU A 306 -3.89 -1.38 6.51
CA LEU A 306 -4.17 -0.03 6.05
C LEU A 306 -5.38 0.02 5.12
N ARG A 307 -5.50 -0.91 4.18
CA ARG A 307 -6.71 -1.06 3.36
C ARG A 307 -7.95 -1.30 4.21
N HIS A 308 -7.86 -2.16 5.21
CA HIS A 308 -8.98 -2.40 6.13
C HIS A 308 -9.40 -1.14 6.87
N ILE A 309 -8.44 -0.32 7.33
CA ILE A 309 -8.72 0.99 7.94
C ILE A 309 -9.41 1.91 6.94
N LEU A 310 -8.87 2.04 5.73
CA LEU A 310 -9.43 2.91 4.69
C LEU A 310 -10.83 2.46 4.26
N GLN A 311 -11.08 1.16 4.21
CA GLN A 311 -12.43 0.65 3.96
C GLN A 311 -13.41 0.99 5.10
N LYS A 312 -12.97 0.92 6.36
CA LYS A 312 -13.80 1.37 7.49
C LYS A 312 -14.09 2.87 7.40
N ILE A 313 -13.11 3.69 6.99
CA ILE A 313 -13.34 5.11 6.71
C ILE A 313 -14.38 5.28 5.60
N ARG A 314 -14.22 4.56 4.49
CA ARG A 314 -15.18 4.57 3.37
C ARG A 314 -16.60 4.22 3.78
N LEU A 315 -16.76 3.32 4.73
CA LEU A 315 -18.06 2.91 5.28
C LEU A 315 -18.58 3.84 6.37
N GLY A 316 -17.87 4.92 6.70
CA GLY A 316 -18.23 5.84 7.78
C GLY A 316 -18.14 5.24 9.18
N LEU A 317 -17.35 4.16 9.33
CA LEU A 317 -17.19 3.46 10.62
C LEU A 317 -16.07 4.04 11.49
N LEU A 318 -15.25 4.93 10.93
CA LEU A 318 -14.15 5.57 11.62
C LEU A 318 -14.22 7.09 11.38
N GLU A 319 -14.55 7.82 12.40
CA GLU A 319 -14.52 9.29 12.45
C GLU A 319 -13.93 9.74 13.79
N ASN A 320 -13.12 10.79 13.76
CA ASN A 320 -12.54 11.41 14.95
C ASN A 320 -11.86 10.43 15.92
N THR A 321 -11.09 9.51 15.36
CA THR A 321 -10.46 8.41 16.10
C THR A 321 -8.99 8.25 15.74
N ILE A 322 -8.26 7.61 16.66
CA ILE A 322 -6.89 7.16 16.45
C ILE A 322 -6.94 5.64 16.27
N VAL A 323 -6.34 5.15 15.21
CA VAL A 323 -6.28 3.72 14.89
C VAL A 323 -4.85 3.28 14.66
N THR A 324 -4.53 2.07 15.04
CA THR A 324 -3.23 1.44 14.79
C THR A 324 -3.37 0.37 13.72
N PRO A 325 -2.45 0.26 12.74
CA PRO A 325 -2.53 -0.73 11.68
C PRO A 325 -1.94 -2.10 12.06
N TYR A 326 -1.77 -2.42 13.34
CA TYR A 326 -1.18 -3.69 13.81
C TYR A 326 -1.96 -4.33 14.96
#